data_d49d2e79d728ab3b7e4734f039431ddd
#
_entry.id   d49d2e79d728ab3b7e4734f039431ddd
#
_cell.length_a   1.000
_cell.length_b   1.000
_cell.length_c   1.000
_cell.angle_alpha   90.00
_cell.angle_beta   90.00
_cell.angle_gamma   90.00
#
_symmetry.space_group_name_H-M   'P 1'
#
loop_
_entity.id
_entity.type
_entity.pdbx_description
1 polymer ?
#
loop_
_entity_poly.entity_id
_entity_poly.type
_entity_poly.pdbx_seq_one_letter_code
_entity_poly.pdbx_strand_id
1 'polypeptide(L)'
;MFSRARPRKLDTEDELYDEALRALMRRAHSVHEMKQKLARRTDNELLVRVVMARLKENGQLDDERYAQQFTRNRTQSRKQGKFRIARDLRARGVADNQINAAIEDAAATTDTVAMVRQRIERKMRACRGEMDERKIASIYGSLLRAGFPSDVIRKELKNLTREEVPETDAE
;
A
#
# COMPACT_ATOMS: atom_id res chain seq x y z
N MET A 1 14.37 12.56 31.22
CA MET A 1 14.18 13.04 29.82
C MET A 1 15.44 12.72 29.03
N PHE A 2 15.43 11.67 28.21
CA PHE A 2 16.57 11.39 27.34
C PHE A 2 16.49 12.29 26.10
N SER A 3 17.30 13.34 26.07
CA SER A 3 17.51 14.18 24.89
C SER A 3 18.15 13.30 23.81
N ARG A 4 17.38 12.92 22.77
CA ARG A 4 17.96 12.29 21.57
C ARG A 4 18.87 13.33 20.93
N ALA A 5 20.18 13.15 21.07
CA ALA A 5 21.16 13.95 20.38
C ALA A 5 20.81 14.02 18.87
N ARG A 6 20.80 15.22 18.30
CA ARG A 6 20.60 15.37 16.83
C ARG A 6 21.68 14.57 16.11
N PRO A 7 21.31 13.73 15.13
CA PRO A 7 22.30 12.97 14.39
C PRO A 7 23.30 13.94 13.73
N ARG A 8 24.58 13.57 13.74
CA ARG A 8 25.65 14.32 13.05
C ARG A 8 25.27 14.56 11.60
N LYS A 9 25.44 15.78 11.11
CA LYS A 9 25.30 16.12 9.69
C LYS A 9 26.43 15.46 8.89
N LEU A 10 26.12 15.08 7.65
CA LEU A 10 27.04 14.46 6.71
C LEU A 10 27.44 15.48 5.67
N ASP A 11 28.73 15.66 5.44
CA ASP A 11 29.26 16.76 4.63
C ASP A 11 29.95 16.26 3.35
N THR A 12 30.15 14.94 3.19
CA THR A 12 30.76 14.35 2.01
C THR A 12 29.77 13.48 1.23
N GLU A 13 30.03 13.32 -0.09
CA GLU A 13 29.21 12.48 -0.98
C GLU A 13 29.21 11.02 -0.51
N ASP A 14 30.39 10.47 -0.18
CA ASP A 14 30.52 9.07 0.19
C ASP A 14 29.79 8.76 1.51
N GLU A 15 29.89 9.62 2.51
CA GLU A 15 29.14 9.42 3.77
C GLU A 15 27.62 9.43 3.53
N LEU A 16 27.14 10.34 2.67
CA LEU A 16 25.72 10.45 2.37
C LEU A 16 25.23 9.29 1.48
N TYR A 17 26.06 8.85 0.54
CA TYR A 17 25.78 7.67 -0.29
C TYR A 17 25.72 6.38 0.55
N ASP A 18 26.67 6.19 1.47
CA ASP A 18 26.65 5.07 2.41
C ASP A 18 25.42 5.06 3.31
N GLU A 19 24.96 6.24 3.76
CA GLU A 19 23.73 6.35 4.53
C GLU A 19 22.51 5.92 3.69
N ALA A 20 22.50 6.27 2.40
CA ALA A 20 21.45 5.82 1.47
C ALA A 20 21.49 4.31 1.28
N LEU A 21 22.66 3.72 1.06
CA LEU A 21 22.80 2.27 0.92
C LEU A 21 22.34 1.53 2.18
N ARG A 22 22.77 1.99 3.36
CA ARG A 22 22.27 1.41 4.63
C ARG A 22 20.76 1.50 4.78
N ALA A 23 20.14 2.56 4.26
CA ALA A 23 18.68 2.67 4.26
C ALA A 23 18.02 1.66 3.32
N LEU A 24 18.55 1.51 2.11
CA LEU A 24 18.05 0.56 1.09
C LEU A 24 18.21 -0.89 1.52
N MET A 25 19.30 -1.22 2.25
CA MET A 25 19.48 -2.55 2.83
C MET A 25 18.40 -2.93 3.86
N ARG A 26 17.82 -1.95 4.55
CA ARG A 26 16.75 -2.20 5.55
C ARG A 26 15.39 -2.40 4.91
N ARG A 27 15.07 -1.59 3.90
CA ARG A 27 13.84 -1.67 3.09
C ARG A 27 13.97 -0.89 1.80
N ALA A 28 13.11 -1.22 0.84
CA ALA A 28 12.94 -0.39 -0.35
C ALA A 28 12.40 1.01 0.03
N HIS A 29 12.83 2.03 -0.72
CA HIS A 29 12.40 3.42 -0.59
C HIS A 29 12.02 3.95 -1.98
N SER A 30 11.00 4.81 -2.03
CA SER A 30 10.76 5.62 -3.23
C SER A 30 11.84 6.70 -3.36
N VAL A 31 11.95 7.28 -4.56
CA VAL A 31 12.83 8.42 -4.83
C VAL A 31 12.53 9.58 -3.87
N HIS A 32 11.25 9.86 -3.66
CA HIS A 32 10.82 10.92 -2.74
C HIS A 32 11.19 10.63 -1.26
N GLU A 33 10.92 9.40 -0.78
CA GLU A 33 11.31 9.01 0.59
C GLU A 33 12.80 9.09 0.81
N MET A 34 13.61 8.66 -0.17
CA MET A 34 15.06 8.73 -0.08
C MET A 34 15.55 10.18 -0.07
N LYS A 35 15.04 11.03 -0.97
CA LYS A 35 15.37 12.47 -0.99
C LYS A 35 15.09 13.12 0.36
N GLN A 36 13.91 12.89 0.93
CA GLN A 36 13.55 13.43 2.25
C GLN A 36 14.48 12.92 3.36
N LYS A 37 14.85 11.63 3.29
CA LYS A 37 15.75 11.02 4.27
C LYS A 37 17.14 11.65 4.23
N LEU A 38 17.71 11.84 3.04
CA LEU A 38 19.04 12.44 2.86
C LEU A 38 19.05 13.91 3.24
N ALA A 39 18.00 14.67 2.89
CA ALA A 39 17.85 16.08 3.28
C ALA A 39 17.82 16.30 4.81
N ARG A 40 17.48 15.28 5.60
CA ARG A 40 17.59 15.36 7.07
C ARG A 40 19.01 15.12 7.57
N ARG A 41 19.90 14.59 6.73
CA ARG A 41 21.27 14.21 7.10
C ARG A 41 22.31 15.26 6.70
N THR A 42 21.97 16.16 5.79
CA THR A 42 22.82 17.27 5.36
C THR A 42 21.99 18.52 5.09
N ASP A 43 22.60 19.68 5.20
CA ASP A 43 22.00 20.95 4.80
C ASP A 43 22.43 21.35 3.38
N ASN A 44 23.31 20.56 2.75
CA ASN A 44 23.79 20.77 1.39
C ASN A 44 22.86 20.10 0.37
N GLU A 45 21.96 20.89 -0.23
CA GLU A 45 21.02 20.41 -1.24
C GLU A 45 21.69 19.90 -2.52
N LEU A 46 22.85 20.48 -2.89
CA LEU A 46 23.60 20.03 -4.06
C LEU A 46 24.13 18.62 -3.82
N LEU A 47 24.65 18.35 -2.64
CA LEU A 47 25.12 17.02 -2.25
C LEU A 47 23.99 15.97 -2.31
N VAL A 48 22.79 16.35 -1.83
CA VAL A 48 21.60 15.46 -1.95
C VAL A 48 21.30 15.17 -3.42
N ARG A 49 21.35 16.17 -4.31
CA ARG A 49 21.09 15.98 -5.76
C ARG A 49 22.10 15.04 -6.39
N VAL A 50 23.38 15.22 -6.10
CA VAL A 50 24.46 14.37 -6.65
C VAL A 50 24.27 12.92 -6.22
N VAL A 51 24.07 12.68 -4.92
CA VAL A 51 23.86 11.30 -4.39
C VAL A 51 22.58 10.69 -4.96
N MET A 52 21.50 11.45 -5.11
CA MET A 52 20.25 10.96 -5.72
C MET A 52 20.44 10.58 -7.19
N ALA A 53 21.22 11.34 -7.96
CA ALA A 53 21.56 11.01 -9.34
C ALA A 53 22.34 9.70 -9.41
N ARG A 54 23.40 9.56 -8.62
CA ARG A 54 24.25 8.36 -8.53
C ARG A 54 23.43 7.11 -8.16
N LEU A 55 22.49 7.22 -7.21
CA LEU A 55 21.61 6.11 -6.83
C LEU A 55 20.67 5.67 -7.97
N LYS A 56 20.18 6.60 -8.78
CA LYS A 56 19.35 6.32 -9.96
C LYS A 56 20.16 5.70 -11.09
N GLU A 57 21.31 6.27 -11.42
CA GLU A 57 22.20 5.76 -12.45
C GLU A 57 22.65 4.32 -12.17
N ASN A 58 22.90 3.99 -10.90
CA ASN A 58 23.24 2.65 -10.46
C ASN A 58 22.00 1.72 -10.31
N GLY A 59 20.80 2.17 -10.68
CA GLY A 59 19.58 1.36 -10.60
C GLY A 59 19.13 1.01 -9.17
N GLN A 60 19.69 1.71 -8.16
CA GLN A 60 19.37 1.47 -6.75
C GLN A 60 18.08 2.15 -6.31
N LEU A 61 17.67 3.20 -7.03
CA LEU A 61 16.39 3.90 -6.89
C LEU A 61 15.62 3.88 -8.19
N ASP A 62 14.45 3.25 -8.16
CA ASP A 62 13.55 3.09 -9.28
C ASP A 62 12.11 3.05 -8.74
N ASP A 63 11.32 4.08 -9.02
CA ASP A 63 9.95 4.19 -8.52
C ASP A 63 8.98 3.24 -9.22
N GLU A 64 9.26 2.83 -10.46
CA GLU A 64 8.45 1.83 -11.16
C GLU A 64 8.60 0.46 -10.49
N ARG A 65 9.83 -0.01 -10.31
CA ARG A 65 10.13 -1.25 -9.60
C ARG A 65 9.63 -1.21 -8.15
N TYR A 66 9.76 -0.05 -7.50
CA TYR A 66 9.23 0.16 -6.15
C TYR A 66 7.71 0.00 -6.11
N ALA A 67 6.97 0.64 -7.04
CA ALA A 67 5.51 0.57 -7.13
C ALA A 67 5.03 -0.86 -7.38
N GLN A 68 5.64 -1.58 -8.31
CA GLN A 68 5.33 -2.98 -8.62
C GLN A 68 5.51 -3.89 -7.40
N GLN A 69 6.67 -3.80 -6.74
CA GLN A 69 6.97 -4.62 -5.56
C GLN A 69 6.05 -4.28 -4.37
N PHE A 70 5.79 -2.99 -4.15
CA PHE A 70 4.88 -2.51 -3.12
C PHE A 70 3.46 -3.03 -3.37
N THR A 71 2.94 -2.88 -4.59
CA THR A 71 1.59 -3.33 -4.97
C THR A 71 1.46 -4.83 -4.79
N ARG A 72 2.40 -5.62 -5.31
CA ARG A 72 2.41 -7.09 -5.16
C ARG A 72 2.37 -7.51 -3.69
N ASN A 73 3.22 -6.94 -2.86
CA ASN A 73 3.27 -7.25 -1.43
C ASN A 73 1.96 -6.87 -0.72
N ARG A 74 1.41 -5.67 -1.00
CA ARG A 74 0.17 -5.20 -0.37
C ARG A 74 -1.05 -6.01 -0.78
N THR A 75 -1.10 -6.45 -2.04
CA THR A 75 -2.18 -7.30 -2.55
C THR A 75 -2.07 -8.71 -1.98
N GLN A 76 -0.91 -9.34 -2.08
CA GLN A 76 -0.73 -10.76 -1.73
C GLN A 76 -0.69 -10.99 -0.22
N SER A 77 0.15 -10.23 0.51
CA SER A 77 0.35 -10.47 1.95
C SER A 77 -0.67 -9.75 2.82
N ARG A 78 -1.07 -8.53 2.48
CA ARG A 78 -1.98 -7.71 3.29
C ARG A 78 -3.41 -7.69 2.79
N LYS A 79 -3.67 -8.29 1.62
CA LYS A 79 -5.00 -8.35 1.00
C LYS A 79 -5.66 -6.97 0.90
N GLN A 80 -4.90 -5.95 0.50
CA GLN A 80 -5.39 -4.57 0.32
C GLN A 80 -5.93 -4.38 -1.10
N GLY A 81 -6.96 -3.56 -1.25
CA GLY A 81 -7.54 -3.18 -2.53
C GLY A 81 -6.78 -2.02 -3.19
N LYS A 82 -7.01 -1.86 -4.50
CA LYS A 82 -6.29 -0.93 -5.38
C LYS A 82 -6.30 0.53 -4.90
N PHE A 83 -7.43 1.00 -4.36
CA PHE A 83 -7.55 2.41 -3.93
C PHE A 83 -6.68 2.75 -2.73
N ARG A 84 -6.51 1.81 -1.80
CA ARG A 84 -5.61 1.99 -0.67
C ARG A 84 -4.16 1.95 -1.11
N ILE A 85 -3.81 1.02 -1.99
CA ILE A 85 -2.46 0.89 -2.55
C ILE A 85 -2.06 2.17 -3.29
N ALA A 86 -2.94 2.67 -4.17
CA ALA A 86 -2.71 3.92 -4.89
C ALA A 86 -2.49 5.11 -3.94
N ARG A 87 -3.34 5.27 -2.93
CA ARG A 87 -3.20 6.32 -1.93
C ARG A 87 -1.88 6.21 -1.16
N ASP A 88 -1.50 5.01 -0.76
CA ASP A 88 -0.28 4.76 0.00
C ASP A 88 0.99 5.02 -0.86
N LEU A 89 0.95 4.76 -2.17
CA LEU A 89 2.02 5.07 -3.13
C LEU A 89 2.11 6.57 -3.43
N ARG A 90 0.97 7.28 -3.62
CA ARG A 90 0.96 8.74 -3.77
C ARG A 90 1.57 9.45 -2.55
N ALA A 91 1.23 8.99 -1.36
CA ALA A 91 1.81 9.51 -0.12
C ALA A 91 3.34 9.31 -0.02
N ARG A 92 3.91 8.42 -0.83
CA ARG A 92 5.35 8.18 -0.97
C ARG A 92 5.96 8.90 -2.16
N GLY A 93 5.17 9.74 -2.85
CA GLY A 93 5.63 10.56 -3.96
C GLY A 93 5.86 9.80 -5.27
N VAL A 94 5.29 8.60 -5.43
CA VAL A 94 5.31 7.87 -6.70
C VAL A 94 4.33 8.51 -7.68
N ALA A 95 4.70 8.62 -8.95
CA ALA A 95 3.88 9.25 -9.98
C ALA A 95 2.67 8.37 -10.37
N ASP A 96 1.54 9.00 -10.73
CA ASP A 96 0.29 8.29 -11.01
C ASP A 96 0.37 7.29 -12.18
N ASN A 97 1.17 7.57 -13.21
CA ASN A 97 1.40 6.64 -14.32
C ASN A 97 2.05 5.34 -13.83
N GLN A 98 3.06 5.42 -12.96
CA GLN A 98 3.74 4.25 -12.38
C GLN A 98 2.82 3.49 -11.41
N ILE A 99 1.99 4.21 -10.66
CA ILE A 99 1.00 3.62 -9.76
C ILE A 99 -0.03 2.82 -10.57
N ASN A 100 -0.57 3.42 -11.64
CA ASN A 100 -1.58 2.77 -12.47
C ASN A 100 -1.03 1.52 -13.16
N ALA A 101 0.16 1.59 -13.76
CA ALA A 101 0.83 0.45 -14.37
C ALA A 101 1.03 -0.69 -13.35
N ALA A 102 1.52 -0.39 -12.15
CA ALA A 102 1.73 -1.41 -11.11
C ALA A 102 0.42 -2.06 -10.60
N ILE A 103 -0.68 -1.29 -10.58
CA ILE A 103 -2.00 -1.81 -10.20
C ILE A 103 -2.59 -2.68 -11.32
N GLU A 104 -2.44 -2.29 -12.59
CA GLU A 104 -2.88 -3.07 -13.75
C GLU A 104 -2.15 -4.41 -13.82
N ASP A 105 -0.82 -4.41 -13.67
CA ASP A 105 -0.02 -5.64 -13.62
C ASP A 105 -0.49 -6.59 -12.50
N ALA A 106 -0.76 -6.04 -11.32
CA ALA A 106 -1.25 -6.84 -10.20
C ALA A 106 -2.69 -7.35 -10.45
N ALA A 107 -3.54 -6.58 -11.11
CA ALA A 107 -4.92 -6.96 -11.42
C ALA A 107 -4.98 -8.16 -12.38
N ALA A 108 -4.02 -8.29 -13.30
CA ALA A 108 -3.94 -9.42 -14.22
C ALA A 108 -3.79 -10.79 -13.52
N THR A 109 -3.25 -10.79 -12.29
CA THR A 109 -2.96 -12.01 -11.51
C THR A 109 -3.78 -12.12 -10.22
N THR A 110 -4.69 -11.17 -9.97
CA THR A 110 -5.42 -11.06 -8.68
C THR A 110 -6.92 -11.08 -8.90
N ASP A 111 -7.60 -12.08 -8.35
CA ASP A 111 -9.05 -12.09 -8.28
C ASP A 111 -9.55 -11.20 -7.12
N THR A 112 -9.87 -9.95 -7.45
CA THR A 112 -10.40 -8.98 -6.49
C THR A 112 -11.75 -9.40 -5.92
N VAL A 113 -12.61 -10.06 -6.71
CA VAL A 113 -13.93 -10.54 -6.28
C VAL A 113 -13.77 -11.61 -5.22
N ALA A 114 -12.95 -12.62 -5.47
CA ALA A 114 -12.65 -13.67 -4.51
C ALA A 114 -12.04 -13.11 -3.21
N MET A 115 -11.16 -12.12 -3.31
CA MET A 115 -10.58 -11.45 -2.13
C MET A 115 -11.63 -10.75 -1.27
N VAL A 116 -12.57 -10.03 -1.91
CA VAL A 116 -13.67 -9.34 -1.23
C VAL A 116 -14.58 -10.37 -0.58
N ARG A 117 -15.03 -11.40 -1.31
CA ARG A 117 -15.88 -12.49 -0.82
C ARG A 117 -15.29 -13.16 0.41
N GLN A 118 -14.06 -13.64 0.33
CA GLN A 118 -13.36 -14.29 1.44
C GLN A 118 -13.27 -13.40 2.68
N ARG A 119 -13.12 -12.10 2.46
CA ARG A 119 -13.02 -11.13 3.57
C ARG A 119 -14.38 -10.85 4.21
N ILE A 120 -15.46 -10.81 3.42
CA ILE A 120 -16.84 -10.71 3.91
C ILE A 120 -17.17 -11.95 4.75
N GLU A 121 -17.02 -13.14 4.18
CA GLU A 121 -17.30 -14.42 4.87
C GLU A 121 -16.56 -14.54 6.21
N ARG A 122 -15.26 -14.18 6.22
CA ARG A 122 -14.48 -14.19 7.47
C ARG A 122 -15.06 -13.25 8.52
N LYS A 123 -15.55 -12.07 8.10
CA LYS A 123 -16.15 -11.10 9.02
C LYS A 123 -17.53 -11.54 9.47
N MET A 124 -18.32 -12.12 8.59
CA MET A 124 -19.63 -12.70 8.95
C MET A 124 -19.48 -13.82 9.97
N ARG A 125 -18.54 -14.75 9.73
CA ARG A 125 -18.22 -15.82 10.71
C ARG A 125 -17.74 -15.32 12.08
N ALA A 126 -17.09 -14.15 12.11
CA ALA A 126 -16.64 -13.53 13.37
C ALA A 126 -17.75 -12.73 14.08
N CYS A 127 -18.87 -12.44 13.41
CA CYS A 127 -20.02 -11.78 14.02
C CYS A 127 -20.84 -12.78 14.83
N ARG A 128 -21.21 -12.39 16.07
CA ARG A 128 -22.14 -13.16 16.89
C ARG A 128 -23.58 -12.68 16.65
N GLY A 129 -24.53 -13.63 16.55
CA GLY A 129 -25.96 -13.36 16.31
C GLY A 129 -26.27 -12.97 14.85
N GLU A 130 -27.55 -12.65 14.58
CA GLU A 130 -28.05 -12.36 13.25
C GLU A 130 -27.31 -11.19 12.57
N MET A 131 -27.27 -11.24 11.23
CA MET A 131 -26.66 -10.20 10.38
C MET A 131 -27.65 -9.05 10.21
N ASP A 132 -27.48 -7.98 10.98
CA ASP A 132 -28.27 -6.77 10.89
C ASP A 132 -27.63 -5.71 9.96
N GLU A 133 -28.38 -4.66 9.63
CA GLU A 133 -27.93 -3.58 8.77
C GLU A 133 -26.67 -2.88 9.31
N ARG A 134 -26.51 -2.76 10.63
CA ARG A 134 -25.35 -2.13 11.26
C ARG A 134 -24.10 -2.94 11.04
N LYS A 135 -24.20 -4.26 11.14
CA LYS A 135 -23.09 -5.19 10.87
C LYS A 135 -22.69 -5.17 9.41
N ILE A 136 -23.69 -5.17 8.49
CA ILE A 136 -23.47 -5.04 7.05
C ILE A 136 -22.76 -3.71 6.73
N ALA A 137 -23.24 -2.59 7.27
CA ALA A 137 -22.61 -1.28 7.09
C ALA A 137 -21.17 -1.26 7.65
N SER A 138 -20.92 -1.90 8.79
CA SER A 138 -19.58 -2.03 9.38
C SER A 138 -18.63 -2.83 8.49
N ILE A 139 -19.10 -3.95 7.93
CA ILE A 139 -18.34 -4.77 6.98
C ILE A 139 -18.02 -3.95 5.73
N TYR A 140 -19.03 -3.31 5.13
CA TYR A 140 -18.88 -2.44 3.97
C TYR A 140 -17.83 -1.33 4.20
N GLY A 141 -17.96 -0.57 5.27
CA GLY A 141 -17.03 0.50 5.61
C GLY A 141 -15.59 0.01 5.84
N SER A 142 -15.43 -1.19 6.42
CA SER A 142 -14.11 -1.78 6.62
C SER A 142 -13.43 -2.20 5.30
N LEU A 143 -14.21 -2.67 4.31
CA LEU A 143 -13.70 -3.04 2.99
C LEU A 143 -13.36 -1.80 2.14
N LEU A 144 -14.16 -0.73 2.25
CA LEU A 144 -13.83 0.57 1.65
C LEU A 144 -12.50 1.12 2.21
N ARG A 145 -12.31 1.08 3.53
CA ARG A 145 -11.04 1.49 4.15
C ARG A 145 -9.86 0.59 3.75
N ALA A 146 -10.13 -0.66 3.42
CA ALA A 146 -9.12 -1.57 2.87
C ALA A 146 -8.81 -1.29 1.39
N GLY A 147 -9.57 -0.41 0.72
CA GLY A 147 -9.34 0.07 -0.64
C GLY A 147 -9.98 -0.77 -1.74
N PHE A 148 -10.99 -1.56 -1.43
CA PHE A 148 -11.74 -2.32 -2.45
C PHE A 148 -12.78 -1.44 -3.15
N PRO A 149 -13.13 -1.73 -4.42
CA PRO A 149 -14.16 -1.02 -5.16
C PRO A 149 -15.55 -1.19 -4.51
N SER A 150 -16.31 -0.10 -4.44
CA SER A 150 -17.62 -0.08 -3.78
C SER A 150 -18.69 -0.93 -4.48
N ASP A 151 -18.63 -1.01 -5.80
CA ASP A 151 -19.50 -1.84 -6.65
C ASP A 151 -19.26 -3.33 -6.38
N VAL A 152 -18.00 -3.77 -6.33
CA VAL A 152 -17.64 -5.15 -6.00
C VAL A 152 -18.08 -5.52 -4.59
N ILE A 153 -17.85 -4.61 -3.61
CA ILE A 153 -18.26 -4.85 -2.22
C ILE A 153 -19.78 -5.02 -2.13
N ARG A 154 -20.56 -4.12 -2.78
CA ARG A 154 -22.03 -4.18 -2.74
C ARG A 154 -22.55 -5.45 -3.39
N LYS A 155 -22.00 -5.82 -4.56
CA LYS A 155 -22.40 -7.04 -5.26
C LYS A 155 -22.17 -8.29 -4.40
N GLU A 156 -20.99 -8.42 -3.81
CA GLU A 156 -20.67 -9.60 -3.00
C GLU A 156 -21.43 -9.63 -1.66
N LEU A 157 -21.68 -8.48 -1.02
CA LEU A 157 -22.54 -8.44 0.17
C LEU A 157 -23.96 -8.88 -0.17
N LYS A 158 -24.54 -8.40 -1.30
CA LYS A 158 -25.88 -8.79 -1.73
C LYS A 158 -25.98 -10.28 -2.04
N ASN A 159 -24.97 -10.86 -2.66
CA ASN A 159 -24.93 -12.29 -2.98
C ASN A 159 -24.94 -13.12 -1.69
N LEU A 160 -24.01 -12.82 -0.77
CA LEU A 160 -23.85 -13.60 0.45
C LEU A 160 -25.05 -13.46 1.43
N THR A 161 -25.68 -12.29 1.50
CA THR A 161 -26.90 -12.11 2.33
C THR A 161 -28.14 -12.77 1.72
N ARG A 162 -28.17 -13.04 0.40
CA ARG A 162 -29.24 -13.81 -0.24
C ARG A 162 -29.04 -15.32 -0.11
N GLU A 163 -27.81 -15.80 -0.12
CA GLU A 163 -27.49 -17.22 0.06
C GLU A 163 -27.81 -17.71 1.48
N GLU A 164 -27.86 -16.80 2.47
CA GLU A 164 -28.24 -17.14 3.87
C GLU A 164 -29.77 -17.20 4.09
N VAL A 165 -30.59 -16.69 3.16
CA VAL A 165 -32.06 -16.81 3.21
C VAL A 165 -32.45 -17.95 2.26
N PRO A 166 -32.81 -19.15 2.77
CA PRO A 166 -33.35 -20.19 1.92
C PRO A 166 -34.62 -19.65 1.27
N GLU A 167 -34.74 -19.81 -0.06
CA GLU A 167 -36.01 -19.61 -0.74
C GLU A 167 -37.02 -20.58 -0.11
N THR A 168 -37.88 -20.04 0.73
CA THR A 168 -39.07 -20.77 1.18
C THR A 168 -39.93 -20.86 -0.05
N ASP A 169 -39.93 -22.03 -0.70
CA ASP A 169 -40.90 -22.36 -1.74
C ASP A 169 -42.29 -22.10 -1.18
N ALA A 170 -42.93 -21.05 -1.67
CA ALA A 170 -44.33 -20.77 -1.42
C ALA A 170 -45.11 -21.77 -2.29
N GLU A 171 -45.64 -22.83 -1.66
CA GLU A 171 -46.75 -23.59 -2.22
C GLU A 171 -48.02 -22.74 -2.26
#